data_ad790f8ffd1ec85798175e9318147173
#
_entry.id   ad790f8ffd1ec85798175e9318147173
#
_cell.length_a   1.000
_cell.length_b   1.000
_cell.length_c   1.000
_cell.angle_alpha   90.00
_cell.angle_beta   90.00
_cell.angle_gamma   90.00
#
_symmetry.space_group_name_H-M   'P 1'
#
loop_
_entity.id
_entity.type
_entity.pdbx_description
1 polymer ?
#
loop_
_entity_poly.entity_id
_entity_poly.type
_entity_poly.pdbx_seq_one_letter_code
_entity_poly.pdbx_strand_id
1 'polypeptide(L)'
;MRRSSSLFIALALILSAGPALAHYPVNLKSSHNTLSKSPILLDGTISFAVYADFNKAKDKRSVRFALKEGDDLNVEYLIVDAAPTNRLKSSQLPSIAITTPSGKKIAMKINERSPFYEPYGKKNYFFLSRISQSAEAGIYSITATAKTKSSAVIAIGRTEIRGEYLEVGSSAGKCPITLKSEEMISEARASQLISMSELEAEVCAAANSWIYRIGERDGEAFMLTKDYRTNRVTVSIESGFITKVSVG
;
A
#
# COMPACT_ATOMS: atom_id res chain seq x y z
N MET A 1 30.19 -63.94 -13.01
CA MET A 1 30.41 -62.67 -12.23
C MET A 1 29.61 -61.55 -12.91
N ARG A 2 28.43 -61.19 -12.37
CA ARG A 2 27.58 -60.11 -12.88
C ARG A 2 27.86 -58.88 -12.04
N ARG A 3 28.37 -57.81 -12.66
CA ARG A 3 28.52 -56.47 -12.04
C ARG A 3 27.20 -55.73 -12.21
N SER A 4 26.51 -55.50 -11.09
CA SER A 4 25.35 -54.62 -11.02
C SER A 4 25.84 -53.18 -10.96
N SER A 5 25.58 -52.41 -12.01
CA SER A 5 25.79 -50.99 -12.00
C SER A 5 24.53 -50.31 -11.42
N SER A 6 24.62 -49.87 -10.20
CA SER A 6 23.58 -49.04 -9.56
C SER A 6 23.64 -47.62 -10.12
N LEU A 7 22.67 -47.26 -10.94
CA LEU A 7 22.48 -45.94 -11.49
C LEU A 7 21.81 -45.07 -10.40
N PHE A 8 22.57 -44.23 -9.74
CA PHE A 8 22.04 -43.19 -8.84
C PHE A 8 21.43 -42.07 -9.69
N ILE A 9 20.10 -42.08 -9.81
CA ILE A 9 19.34 -40.93 -10.34
C ILE A 9 19.28 -39.92 -9.22
N ALA A 10 20.18 -38.94 -9.26
CA ALA A 10 20.06 -37.73 -8.44
C ALA A 10 18.94 -36.88 -9.05
N LEU A 11 17.74 -36.97 -8.48
CA LEU A 11 16.63 -36.08 -8.78
C LEU A 11 16.98 -34.71 -8.19
N ALA A 12 17.57 -33.82 -8.99
CA ALA A 12 17.77 -32.43 -8.65
C ALA A 12 16.38 -31.76 -8.62
N LEU A 13 15.79 -31.64 -7.43
CA LEU A 13 14.69 -30.71 -7.17
C LEU A 13 15.24 -29.29 -7.37
N ILE A 14 15.10 -28.78 -8.56
CA ILE A 14 15.25 -27.34 -8.80
C ILE A 14 14.03 -26.69 -8.14
N LEU A 15 14.17 -26.31 -6.87
CA LEU A 15 13.28 -25.36 -6.24
C LEU A 15 13.42 -24.06 -7.05
N SER A 16 12.49 -23.81 -7.95
CA SER A 16 12.30 -22.50 -8.54
C SER A 16 11.82 -21.58 -7.41
N ALA A 17 12.76 -21.07 -6.61
CA ALA A 17 12.51 -19.93 -5.76
C ALA A 17 12.20 -18.77 -6.72
N GLY A 18 10.92 -18.48 -6.91
CA GLY A 18 10.51 -17.24 -7.54
C GLY A 18 11.20 -16.08 -6.80
N PRO A 19 11.46 -14.93 -7.45
CA PRO A 19 12.04 -13.80 -6.77
C PRO A 19 11.12 -13.42 -5.61
N ALA A 20 11.53 -13.70 -4.38
CA ALA A 20 10.91 -13.15 -3.21
C ALA A 20 11.18 -11.64 -3.28
N LEU A 21 10.18 -10.84 -3.62
CA LEU A 21 10.26 -9.38 -3.58
C LEU A 21 10.15 -9.00 -2.10
N ALA A 22 11.29 -8.71 -1.47
CA ALA A 22 11.31 -8.37 -0.04
C ALA A 22 10.39 -7.19 0.32
N HIS A 23 10.27 -6.21 -0.56
CA HIS A 23 9.35 -5.06 -0.42
C HIS A 23 8.94 -4.57 -1.80
N TYR A 24 7.66 -4.25 -1.97
CA TYR A 24 7.20 -3.63 -3.21
C TYR A 24 7.59 -2.13 -3.24
N PRO A 25 8.44 -1.69 -4.18
CA PRO A 25 8.94 -0.31 -4.17
C PRO A 25 7.90 0.68 -4.70
N VAL A 26 7.69 1.78 -3.97
CA VAL A 26 6.84 2.91 -4.39
C VAL A 26 7.67 4.19 -4.31
N ASN A 27 7.89 4.85 -5.45
CA ASN A 27 8.66 6.09 -5.51
C ASN A 27 7.74 7.31 -5.54
N LEU A 28 7.74 8.11 -4.48
CA LEU A 28 6.91 9.30 -4.40
C LEU A 28 7.49 10.44 -5.25
N LYS A 29 6.66 10.97 -6.15
CA LYS A 29 6.97 12.12 -7.00
C LYS A 29 6.81 13.44 -6.23
N SER A 30 7.39 14.53 -6.72
CA SER A 30 7.22 15.87 -6.14
C SER A 30 5.76 16.34 -6.13
N SER A 31 4.94 15.84 -7.06
CA SER A 31 3.49 16.07 -7.11
C SER A 31 2.71 15.42 -5.98
N HIS A 32 3.23 14.34 -5.34
CA HIS A 32 2.59 13.64 -4.23
C HIS A 32 2.71 14.43 -2.91
N ASN A 33 2.39 15.70 -2.93
CA ASN A 33 2.62 16.67 -1.84
C ASN A 33 1.38 16.95 -0.99
N THR A 34 0.24 16.40 -1.36
CA THR A 34 -1.03 16.45 -0.61
C THR A 34 -1.68 15.06 -0.60
N LEU A 35 -2.62 14.82 0.31
CA LEU A 35 -3.34 13.55 0.38
C LEU A 35 -4.12 13.26 -0.90
N SER A 36 -4.78 14.26 -1.46
CA SER A 36 -5.56 14.12 -2.72
C SER A 36 -4.70 13.82 -3.95
N LYS A 37 -3.39 14.07 -3.87
CA LYS A 37 -2.42 13.79 -4.94
C LYS A 37 -1.51 12.61 -4.61
N SER A 38 -1.73 11.93 -3.50
CA SER A 38 -0.90 10.82 -3.05
C SER A 38 -1.40 9.49 -3.61
N PRO A 39 -0.50 8.54 -3.91
CA PRO A 39 -0.90 7.19 -4.25
C PRO A 39 -1.59 6.52 -3.06
N ILE A 40 -2.39 5.49 -3.35
CA ILE A 40 -3.02 4.65 -2.33
C ILE A 40 -2.59 3.19 -2.53
N LEU A 41 -2.03 2.60 -1.48
CA LEU A 41 -1.72 1.17 -1.40
C LEU A 41 -3.01 0.45 -1.04
N LEU A 42 -3.42 -0.53 -1.84
CA LEU A 42 -4.75 -1.17 -1.72
C LEU A 42 -4.84 -2.09 -0.49
N ASP A 43 -3.71 -2.58 -0.01
CA ASP A 43 -3.61 -3.42 1.19
C ASP A 43 -2.34 -3.04 1.97
N GLY A 44 -2.52 -2.37 3.11
CA GLY A 44 -1.42 -1.90 3.96
C GLY A 44 -0.75 -3.01 4.79
N THR A 45 -1.23 -4.25 4.73
CA THR A 45 -0.55 -5.41 5.36
C THR A 45 0.60 -5.92 4.49
N ILE A 46 0.54 -5.66 3.17
CA ILE A 46 1.58 -6.02 2.21
C ILE A 46 2.81 -5.14 2.41
N SER A 47 3.98 -5.75 2.23
CA SER A 47 5.27 -5.10 2.43
C SER A 47 5.60 -4.14 1.29
N PHE A 48 5.51 -2.84 1.57
CA PHE A 48 5.90 -1.76 0.65
C PHE A 48 7.10 -0.99 1.18
N ALA A 49 8.04 -0.63 0.30
CA ALA A 49 9.08 0.35 0.57
C ALA A 49 8.76 1.65 -0.17
N VAL A 50 8.30 2.67 0.55
CA VAL A 50 7.91 3.96 0.00
C VAL A 50 9.07 4.94 0.10
N TYR A 51 9.63 5.32 -1.04
CA TYR A 51 10.78 6.23 -1.15
C TYR A 51 10.31 7.66 -1.35
N ALA A 52 10.85 8.58 -0.58
CA ALA A 52 10.52 10.00 -0.60
C ALA A 52 11.78 10.86 -0.63
N ASP A 53 12.00 11.57 -1.74
CA ASP A 53 13.08 12.53 -1.90
C ASP A 53 12.60 13.97 -1.75
N PHE A 54 13.40 14.81 -1.09
CA PHE A 54 13.11 16.21 -0.80
C PHE A 54 14.27 17.09 -1.24
N ASN A 55 13.96 18.15 -1.99
CA ASN A 55 14.96 19.09 -2.49
C ASN A 55 15.23 20.23 -1.50
N LYS A 56 14.25 20.60 -0.67
CA LYS A 56 14.34 21.70 0.27
C LYS A 56 13.46 21.52 1.49
N ALA A 57 13.66 22.37 2.49
CA ALA A 57 12.79 22.43 3.65
C ALA A 57 11.34 22.70 3.25
N LYS A 58 10.40 22.15 4.03
CA LYS A 58 8.94 22.21 3.84
C LYS A 58 8.40 21.44 2.64
N ASP A 59 9.25 20.79 1.82
CA ASP A 59 8.78 19.82 0.83
C ASP A 59 8.01 18.71 1.52
N LYS A 60 6.90 18.29 0.92
CA LYS A 60 6.05 17.22 1.45
C LYS A 60 5.94 16.05 0.48
N ARG A 61 5.80 14.85 1.01
CA ARG A 61 5.38 13.65 0.28
C ARG A 61 4.35 12.92 1.12
N SER A 62 3.33 12.42 0.45
CA SER A 62 2.24 11.71 1.12
C SER A 62 1.95 10.39 0.41
N VAL A 63 1.51 9.41 1.18
CA VAL A 63 1.01 8.12 0.73
C VAL A 63 -0.20 7.75 1.57
N ARG A 64 -1.15 7.01 1.00
CA ARG A 64 -2.31 6.45 1.69
C ARG A 64 -2.27 4.93 1.60
N PHE A 65 -2.91 4.25 2.52
CA PHE A 65 -3.04 2.80 2.50
C PHE A 65 -4.28 2.35 3.27
N ALA A 66 -4.88 1.24 2.83
CA ALA A 66 -6.06 0.67 3.47
C ALA A 66 -5.66 -0.43 4.46
N LEU A 67 -6.34 -0.47 5.61
CA LEU A 67 -6.28 -1.56 6.58
C LEU A 67 -7.70 -1.90 7.02
N LYS A 68 -7.90 -3.16 7.44
CA LYS A 68 -9.11 -3.65 8.06
C LYS A 68 -9.02 -3.55 9.57
N GLU A 69 -10.15 -3.67 10.24
CA GLU A 69 -10.19 -3.80 11.71
C GLU A 69 -9.37 -5.01 12.15
N GLY A 70 -8.47 -4.77 13.11
CA GLY A 70 -7.61 -5.82 13.67
C GLY A 70 -6.38 -6.19 12.84
N ASP A 71 -6.20 -5.64 11.63
CA ASP A 71 -4.93 -5.76 10.91
C ASP A 71 -3.77 -5.17 11.73
N ASP A 72 -2.53 -5.55 11.39
CA ASP A 72 -1.34 -4.95 12.00
C ASP A 72 -0.96 -3.65 11.27
N LEU A 73 -1.20 -2.50 11.90
CA LEU A 73 -0.62 -1.22 11.49
C LEU A 73 0.87 -1.27 11.74
N ASN A 74 1.64 -1.65 10.74
CA ASN A 74 3.08 -1.73 10.79
C ASN A 74 3.70 -0.65 9.91
N VAL A 75 4.40 0.29 10.50
CA VAL A 75 5.09 1.37 9.79
C VAL A 75 6.47 1.58 10.39
N GLU A 76 7.48 1.55 9.52
CA GLU A 76 8.86 1.79 9.91
C GLU A 76 9.42 2.98 9.13
N TYR A 77 10.13 3.85 9.82
CA TYR A 77 10.81 4.98 9.24
C TYR A 77 12.31 4.69 9.16
N LEU A 78 12.85 4.71 7.94
CA LEU A 78 14.24 4.48 7.65
C LEU A 78 14.84 5.62 6.82
N ILE A 79 16.16 5.67 6.81
CA ILE A 79 16.94 6.41 5.81
C ILE A 79 17.96 5.48 5.17
N VAL A 80 18.30 5.73 3.90
CA VAL A 80 19.43 5.04 3.26
C VAL A 80 20.72 5.53 3.91
N ASP A 81 21.65 4.63 4.16
CA ASP A 81 23.00 4.99 4.64
C ASP A 81 23.86 5.55 3.50
N ALA A 82 23.45 6.71 3.00
CA ALA A 82 24.11 7.44 1.94
C ALA A 82 24.04 8.96 2.17
N ALA A 83 25.08 9.66 1.73
CA ALA A 83 25.11 11.13 1.78
C ALA A 83 24.05 11.74 0.83
N PRO A 84 23.47 12.89 1.16
CA PRO A 84 23.72 13.69 2.37
C PRO A 84 22.94 13.22 3.61
N THR A 85 21.88 12.42 3.44
CA THR A 85 20.88 12.13 4.48
C THR A 85 21.47 11.44 5.71
N ASN A 86 22.40 10.48 5.52
CA ASN A 86 23.01 9.76 6.62
C ASN A 86 23.88 10.64 7.55
N ARG A 87 24.29 11.84 7.10
CA ARG A 87 25.08 12.80 7.88
C ARG A 87 24.24 13.82 8.66
N LEU A 88 22.92 13.83 8.42
CA LEU A 88 22.02 14.76 9.08
C LEU A 88 21.77 14.37 10.53
N LYS A 89 21.68 15.37 11.40
CA LYS A 89 21.21 15.19 12.79
C LYS A 89 19.72 14.81 12.77
N SER A 90 19.23 14.12 13.80
CA SER A 90 17.81 13.74 13.91
C SER A 90 16.87 14.95 13.80
N SER A 91 17.29 16.12 14.29
CA SER A 91 16.52 17.38 14.17
C SER A 91 16.39 17.91 12.73
N GLN A 92 17.25 17.48 11.82
CA GLN A 92 17.28 17.91 10.42
C GLN A 92 16.59 16.91 9.47
N LEU A 93 16.34 15.69 9.94
CA LEU A 93 15.66 14.66 9.18
C LEU A 93 14.17 14.96 9.01
N PRO A 94 13.52 14.45 7.96
CA PRO A 94 12.09 14.62 7.74
C PRO A 94 11.24 14.21 8.97
N SER A 95 10.20 14.95 9.25
CA SER A 95 9.17 14.53 10.20
C SER A 95 8.12 13.68 9.49
N ILE A 96 7.77 12.54 10.10
CA ILE A 96 6.77 11.62 9.58
C ILE A 96 5.57 11.64 10.52
N ALA A 97 4.38 11.81 9.97
CA ALA A 97 3.13 11.72 10.70
C ALA A 97 2.16 10.77 9.99
N ILE A 98 1.59 9.86 10.75
CA ILE A 98 0.50 8.98 10.32
C ILE A 98 -0.80 9.62 10.79
N THR A 99 -1.82 9.66 9.94
CA THR A 99 -3.18 10.00 10.31
C THR A 99 -4.05 8.78 10.13
N THR A 100 -4.75 8.37 11.17
CA THR A 100 -5.65 7.21 11.17
C THR A 100 -6.99 7.56 10.51
N PRO A 101 -7.85 6.58 10.15
CA PRO A 101 -9.19 6.82 9.62
C PRO A 101 -10.05 7.70 10.54
N SER A 102 -9.96 7.54 11.87
CA SER A 102 -10.64 8.39 12.87
C SER A 102 -10.05 9.81 12.99
N GLY A 103 -8.98 10.13 12.23
CA GLY A 103 -8.34 11.44 12.25
C GLY A 103 -7.27 11.63 13.33
N LYS A 104 -6.99 10.62 14.15
CA LYS A 104 -5.91 10.66 15.15
C LYS A 104 -4.56 10.77 14.46
N LYS A 105 -3.69 11.67 14.96
CA LYS A 105 -2.34 11.84 14.45
C LYS A 105 -1.31 11.14 15.32
N ILE A 106 -0.46 10.33 14.70
CA ILE A 106 0.65 9.61 15.34
C ILE A 106 1.94 10.12 14.71
N ALA A 107 2.76 10.82 15.50
CA ALA A 107 4.07 11.28 15.05
C ALA A 107 5.11 10.15 15.23
N MET A 108 5.83 9.81 14.18
CA MET A 108 6.97 8.89 14.27
C MET A 108 8.18 9.64 14.86
N LYS A 109 8.35 9.51 16.17
CA LYS A 109 9.49 10.12 16.86
C LYS A 109 10.76 9.33 16.56
N ILE A 110 11.81 10.03 16.13
CA ILE A 110 13.14 9.40 15.95
C ILE A 110 13.69 9.04 17.33
N ASN A 111 13.71 7.77 17.65
CA ASN A 111 14.12 7.20 18.94
C ASN A 111 15.23 6.14 18.81
N GLU A 112 15.65 5.82 17.58
CA GLU A 112 16.75 4.92 17.28
C GLU A 112 17.56 5.40 16.08
N ARG A 113 18.70 4.78 15.85
CA ARG A 113 19.50 4.86 14.62
C ARG A 113 20.23 3.54 14.45
N SER A 114 19.46 2.48 14.23
CA SER A 114 19.91 1.10 14.18
C SER A 114 20.29 0.71 12.75
N PRO A 115 21.50 0.21 12.48
CA PRO A 115 21.90 -0.19 11.13
C PRO A 115 21.11 -1.41 10.69
N PHE A 116 20.76 -1.43 9.40
CA PHE A 116 20.06 -2.52 8.74
C PHE A 116 20.61 -2.71 7.32
N TYR A 117 21.04 -3.93 7.01
CA TYR A 117 21.44 -4.31 5.67
C TYR A 117 20.26 -5.03 4.98
N GLU A 118 19.81 -4.49 3.88
CA GLU A 118 18.77 -5.10 3.04
C GLU A 118 19.45 -5.91 1.91
N PRO A 119 19.36 -7.26 1.95
CA PRO A 119 20.18 -8.12 1.10
C PRO A 119 19.75 -8.12 -0.38
N TYR A 120 18.47 -7.83 -0.69
CA TYR A 120 17.94 -7.82 -2.05
C TYR A 120 18.48 -6.65 -2.87
N GLY A 121 18.25 -5.43 -2.39
CA GLY A 121 18.77 -4.22 -3.02
C GLY A 121 20.24 -3.96 -2.70
N LYS A 122 20.85 -4.81 -1.85
CA LYS A 122 22.23 -4.68 -1.38
C LYS A 122 22.53 -3.27 -0.83
N LYS A 123 21.60 -2.75 -0.02
CA LYS A 123 21.68 -1.40 0.54
C LYS A 123 21.71 -1.42 2.06
N ASN A 124 22.45 -0.48 2.61
CA ASN A 124 22.45 -0.23 4.04
C ASN A 124 21.48 0.89 4.38
N TYR A 125 20.75 0.73 5.47
CA TYR A 125 19.78 1.67 6.00
C TYR A 125 20.01 1.90 7.49
N PHE A 126 19.37 2.93 8.03
CA PHE A 126 19.19 3.10 9.47
C PHE A 126 17.69 3.14 9.76
N PHE A 127 17.23 2.30 10.69
CA PHE A 127 15.91 2.48 11.32
C PHE A 127 15.97 3.68 12.26
N LEU A 128 14.94 4.50 12.20
CA LEU A 128 14.80 5.71 12.99
C LEU A 128 13.60 5.67 13.94
N SER A 129 12.54 4.95 13.57
CA SER A 129 11.33 4.79 14.35
C SER A 129 10.50 3.63 13.80
N ARG A 130 9.80 2.90 14.68
CA ARG A 130 8.91 1.79 14.30
C ARG A 130 7.61 1.90 15.09
N ILE A 131 6.51 1.59 14.43
CA ILE A 131 5.18 1.51 15.01
C ILE A 131 4.58 0.17 14.61
N SER A 132 4.07 -0.56 15.59
CA SER A 132 3.29 -1.79 15.40
C SER A 132 2.17 -1.77 16.43
N GLN A 133 0.92 -1.78 15.96
CA GLN A 133 -0.28 -1.80 16.78
C GLN A 133 -1.46 -2.31 15.96
N SER A 134 -2.54 -2.73 16.63
CA SER A 134 -3.79 -3.08 15.95
C SER A 134 -4.37 -1.87 15.22
N ALA A 135 -4.86 -2.07 14.01
CA ALA A 135 -5.46 -1.05 13.16
C ALA A 135 -6.97 -0.97 13.40
N GLU A 136 -7.52 0.24 13.21
CA GLU A 136 -8.93 0.47 12.92
C GLU A 136 -9.16 0.33 11.41
N ALA A 137 -10.34 -0.07 10.99
CA ALA A 137 -10.67 -0.19 9.58
C ALA A 137 -10.69 1.17 8.87
N GLY A 138 -10.17 1.22 7.63
CA GLY A 138 -10.25 2.39 6.75
C GLY A 138 -8.92 2.81 6.16
N ILE A 139 -8.89 4.06 5.68
CA ILE A 139 -7.74 4.62 4.97
C ILE A 139 -6.85 5.43 5.91
N TYR A 140 -5.64 4.95 6.07
CA TYR A 140 -4.55 5.65 6.72
C TYR A 140 -3.84 6.58 5.74
N SER A 141 -3.23 7.62 6.26
CA SER A 141 -2.34 8.45 5.47
C SER A 141 -1.06 8.75 6.20
N ILE A 142 0.05 8.80 5.45
CA ILE A 142 1.34 9.24 5.96
C ILE A 142 1.76 10.49 5.20
N THR A 143 2.21 11.49 5.95
CA THR A 143 2.83 12.69 5.38
C THR A 143 4.23 12.83 5.94
N ALA A 144 5.21 12.85 5.06
CA ALA A 144 6.59 13.19 5.33
C ALA A 144 6.85 14.65 4.98
N THR A 145 7.42 15.43 5.90
CA THR A 145 7.76 16.84 5.71
C THR A 145 9.24 17.08 5.94
N ALA A 146 9.93 17.56 4.93
CA ALA A 146 11.35 17.83 4.98
C ALA A 146 11.70 19.03 5.85
N LYS A 147 12.82 18.96 6.55
CA LYS A 147 13.44 20.08 7.27
C LYS A 147 14.62 20.66 6.51
N THR A 148 15.20 19.87 5.60
CA THR A 148 16.27 20.24 4.67
C THR A 148 16.25 19.32 3.46
N LYS A 149 17.17 19.48 2.51
CA LYS A 149 17.39 18.48 1.43
C LYS A 149 17.77 17.14 2.06
N SER A 150 17.00 16.11 1.77
CA SER A 150 17.11 14.79 2.40
C SER A 150 16.27 13.76 1.67
N SER A 151 16.32 12.51 2.13
CA SER A 151 15.41 11.43 1.71
C SER A 151 14.85 10.72 2.94
N ALA A 152 13.75 10.00 2.74
CA ALA A 152 13.16 9.10 3.72
C ALA A 152 12.71 7.81 3.02
N VAL A 153 12.71 6.72 3.75
CA VAL A 153 12.08 5.46 3.35
C VAL A 153 11.05 5.10 4.42
N ILE A 154 9.84 4.80 3.99
CA ILE A 154 8.75 4.41 4.87
C ILE A 154 8.37 2.99 4.47
N ALA A 155 8.72 2.00 5.31
CA ALA A 155 8.23 0.65 5.14
C ALA A 155 6.84 0.53 5.74
N ILE A 156 5.90 -0.05 4.98
CA ILE A 156 4.51 -0.24 5.38
C ILE A 156 4.18 -1.73 5.18
N GLY A 157 3.57 -2.36 6.18
CA GLY A 157 3.20 -3.77 6.15
C GLY A 157 4.39 -4.72 6.26
N ARG A 158 4.09 -6.04 6.28
CA ARG A 158 5.10 -7.10 6.47
C ARG A 158 4.91 -8.31 5.56
N THR A 159 3.75 -8.45 4.92
CA THR A 159 3.46 -9.60 4.08
C THR A 159 4.19 -9.49 2.76
N GLU A 160 5.16 -10.35 2.52
CA GLU A 160 6.02 -10.34 1.33
C GLU A 160 5.35 -11.02 0.14
N ILE A 161 4.39 -10.33 -0.45
CA ILE A 161 3.74 -10.71 -1.71
C ILE A 161 3.72 -9.49 -2.65
N ARG A 162 3.33 -9.71 -3.90
CA ARG A 162 3.18 -8.60 -4.85
C ARG A 162 2.08 -7.66 -4.37
N GLY A 163 2.44 -6.39 -4.17
CA GLY A 163 1.50 -5.34 -3.82
C GLY A 163 0.91 -4.64 -5.03
N GLU A 164 -0.22 -3.98 -4.81
CA GLU A 164 -0.85 -3.11 -5.79
C GLU A 164 -1.10 -1.73 -5.17
N TYR A 165 -0.96 -0.69 -5.99
CA TYR A 165 -1.29 0.66 -5.58
C TYR A 165 -1.84 1.46 -6.77
N LEU A 166 -2.64 2.47 -6.45
CA LEU A 166 -3.20 3.40 -7.43
C LEU A 166 -2.37 4.68 -7.45
N GLU A 167 -1.89 5.04 -8.62
CA GLU A 167 -1.15 6.31 -8.83
C GLU A 167 -2.08 7.52 -8.76
N VAL A 168 -1.46 8.69 -8.66
CA VAL A 168 -2.14 10.00 -8.73
C VAL A 168 -2.98 10.12 -10.00
N GLY A 169 -4.20 10.55 -9.82
CA GLY A 169 -5.18 10.64 -10.93
C GLY A 169 -6.10 9.43 -10.98
N SER A 170 -5.75 8.29 -10.33
CA SER A 170 -6.75 7.35 -9.88
C SER A 170 -7.49 8.05 -8.73
N SER A 171 -8.71 8.41 -8.96
CA SER A 171 -9.52 9.20 -8.03
C SER A 171 -10.19 8.32 -6.99
N ALA A 172 -9.41 7.49 -6.24
CA ALA A 172 -9.96 6.76 -5.12
C ALA A 172 -10.74 7.73 -4.21
N GLY A 173 -11.97 7.40 -3.90
CA GLY A 173 -12.89 8.30 -3.18
C GLY A 173 -13.50 9.41 -4.06
N LYS A 174 -13.38 9.32 -5.38
CA LYS A 174 -14.11 10.16 -6.34
C LYS A 174 -14.81 9.28 -7.36
N CYS A 175 -16.09 9.51 -7.53
CA CYS A 175 -16.87 8.84 -8.56
C CYS A 175 -16.21 9.01 -9.94
N PRO A 176 -15.93 7.93 -10.68
CA PRO A 176 -15.42 8.04 -12.03
C PRO A 176 -16.43 8.73 -12.94
N ILE A 177 -15.93 9.45 -13.94
CA ILE A 177 -16.80 10.09 -14.93
C ILE A 177 -17.63 9.02 -15.66
N THR A 178 -18.91 9.31 -15.88
CA THR A 178 -19.81 8.43 -16.63
C THR A 178 -19.39 8.36 -18.09
N LEU A 179 -19.23 7.15 -18.63
CA LEU A 179 -18.95 6.92 -20.05
C LEU A 179 -20.24 6.61 -20.78
N LYS A 180 -20.35 7.07 -22.04
CA LYS A 180 -21.55 6.82 -22.87
C LYS A 180 -21.77 5.34 -23.20
N SER A 181 -20.67 4.58 -23.27
CA SER A 181 -20.70 3.13 -23.42
C SER A 181 -19.47 2.53 -22.73
N GLU A 182 -19.68 1.54 -21.89
CA GLU A 182 -18.63 0.80 -21.21
C GLU A 182 -19.00 -0.69 -21.28
N GLU A 183 -18.34 -1.45 -22.13
CA GLU A 183 -18.59 -2.89 -22.29
C GLU A 183 -18.07 -3.69 -21.10
N MET A 184 -17.00 -3.21 -20.49
CA MET A 184 -16.36 -3.81 -19.33
C MET A 184 -15.76 -2.75 -18.43
N ILE A 185 -16.09 -2.82 -17.14
CA ILE A 185 -15.47 -1.97 -16.12
C ILE A 185 -14.01 -2.36 -15.98
N SER A 186 -13.09 -1.39 -16.12
CA SER A 186 -11.68 -1.65 -15.82
C SER A 186 -11.46 -1.65 -14.31
N GLU A 187 -10.49 -2.45 -13.82
CA GLU A 187 -10.09 -2.47 -12.41
C GLU A 187 -9.70 -1.07 -11.91
N ALA A 188 -9.03 -0.28 -12.74
CA ALA A 188 -8.65 1.09 -12.41
C ALA A 188 -9.85 2.01 -12.16
N ARG A 189 -10.96 1.81 -12.88
CA ARG A 189 -12.21 2.57 -12.67
C ARG A 189 -12.95 2.07 -11.44
N ALA A 190 -13.08 0.74 -11.30
CA ALA A 190 -13.72 0.12 -10.15
C ALA A 190 -13.03 0.55 -8.84
N SER A 191 -11.71 0.53 -8.81
CA SER A 191 -10.90 0.90 -7.64
C SER A 191 -11.06 2.38 -7.22
N GLN A 192 -11.67 3.23 -8.05
CA GLN A 192 -11.99 4.61 -7.65
C GLN A 192 -13.05 4.66 -6.54
N LEU A 193 -13.85 3.60 -6.36
CA LEU A 193 -14.80 3.48 -5.26
C LEU A 193 -14.13 3.28 -3.89
N ILE A 194 -12.87 2.86 -3.84
CA ILE A 194 -12.15 2.66 -2.58
C ILE A 194 -12.08 3.98 -1.80
N SER A 195 -12.29 3.92 -0.50
CA SER A 195 -12.43 5.03 0.44
C SER A 195 -13.69 5.89 0.33
N MET A 196 -14.63 5.54 -0.55
CA MET A 196 -15.98 6.10 -0.50
C MET A 196 -16.77 5.48 0.66
N SER A 197 -17.71 6.23 1.20
CA SER A 197 -18.74 5.61 2.04
C SER A 197 -19.57 4.64 1.19
N GLU A 198 -20.21 3.66 1.84
CA GLU A 198 -21.07 2.69 1.16
C GLU A 198 -22.11 3.38 0.27
N LEU A 199 -22.79 4.40 0.82
CA LEU A 199 -23.83 5.15 0.09
C LEU A 199 -23.25 5.90 -1.12
N GLU A 200 -22.10 6.56 -0.98
CA GLU A 200 -21.46 7.26 -2.09
C GLU A 200 -21.06 6.28 -3.20
N ALA A 201 -20.53 5.11 -2.84
CA ALA A 201 -20.11 4.09 -3.79
C ALA A 201 -21.31 3.49 -4.55
N GLU A 202 -22.43 3.22 -3.85
CA GLU A 202 -23.66 2.73 -4.46
C GLU A 202 -24.25 3.74 -5.46
N VAL A 203 -24.37 5.01 -5.03
CA VAL A 203 -24.83 6.11 -5.90
C VAL A 203 -23.92 6.28 -7.11
N CYS A 204 -22.62 6.19 -6.91
CA CYS A 204 -21.64 6.29 -7.98
C CYS A 204 -21.73 5.12 -8.96
N ALA A 205 -21.88 3.89 -8.48
CA ALA A 205 -22.08 2.72 -9.31
C ALA A 205 -23.36 2.87 -10.16
N ALA A 206 -24.45 3.29 -9.55
CA ALA A 206 -25.72 3.55 -10.24
C ALA A 206 -25.57 4.62 -11.33
N ALA A 207 -24.91 5.74 -11.05
CA ALA A 207 -24.66 6.80 -12.03
C ALA A 207 -23.83 6.33 -13.24
N ASN A 208 -22.98 5.32 -13.05
CA ASN A 208 -22.19 4.68 -14.12
C ASN A 208 -22.88 3.47 -14.75
N SER A 209 -24.14 3.16 -14.39
CA SER A 209 -24.87 1.98 -14.83
C SER A 209 -24.17 0.65 -14.45
N TRP A 210 -23.38 0.67 -13.38
CA TRP A 210 -22.76 -0.51 -12.83
C TRP A 210 -23.69 -1.24 -11.87
N ILE A 211 -23.64 -2.56 -11.88
CA ILE A 211 -24.30 -3.39 -10.88
C ILE A 211 -23.44 -3.37 -9.63
N TYR A 212 -23.99 -2.86 -8.53
CA TYR A 212 -23.31 -2.83 -7.23
C TYR A 212 -23.66 -4.09 -6.43
N ARG A 213 -22.64 -4.75 -5.88
CA ARG A 213 -22.80 -5.95 -5.06
C ARG A 213 -21.86 -5.91 -3.87
N ILE A 214 -22.37 -6.18 -2.70
CA ILE A 214 -21.58 -6.32 -1.49
C ILE A 214 -21.12 -7.77 -1.39
N GLY A 215 -19.82 -7.99 -1.30
CA GLY A 215 -19.20 -9.30 -1.12
C GLY A 215 -18.84 -9.60 0.33
N GLU A 216 -18.52 -8.55 1.08
CA GLU A 216 -18.12 -8.65 2.48
C GLU A 216 -18.49 -7.36 3.20
N ARG A 217 -18.92 -7.44 4.47
CA ARG A 217 -19.14 -6.29 5.34
C ARG A 217 -18.62 -6.61 6.74
N ASP A 218 -17.71 -5.78 7.25
CA ASP A 218 -17.12 -5.88 8.60
C ASP A 218 -16.62 -7.31 8.93
N GLY A 219 -15.98 -7.98 7.93
CA GLY A 219 -15.47 -9.34 8.06
C GLY A 219 -16.50 -10.45 7.82
N GLU A 220 -17.78 -10.12 7.61
CA GLU A 220 -18.82 -11.07 7.26
C GLU A 220 -18.96 -11.19 5.73
N ALA A 221 -18.66 -12.38 5.20
CA ALA A 221 -18.78 -12.66 3.78
C ALA A 221 -20.22 -13.02 3.39
N PHE A 222 -20.72 -12.44 2.30
CA PHE A 222 -22.03 -12.75 1.75
C PHE A 222 -21.95 -13.88 0.74
N MET A 223 -23.02 -14.70 0.67
CA MET A 223 -23.14 -15.71 -0.38
C MET A 223 -23.30 -15.04 -1.74
N LEU A 224 -22.37 -15.30 -2.65
CA LEU A 224 -22.37 -14.73 -3.99
C LEU A 224 -22.65 -15.79 -5.05
N THR A 225 -23.38 -15.38 -6.10
CA THR A 225 -23.51 -16.19 -7.31
C THR A 225 -22.16 -16.24 -8.05
N LYS A 226 -21.85 -17.39 -8.66
CA LYS A 226 -20.58 -17.61 -9.39
C LYS A 226 -20.58 -17.08 -10.83
N ASP A 227 -21.63 -16.30 -11.22
CA ASP A 227 -21.70 -15.69 -12.53
C ASP A 227 -20.74 -14.50 -12.63
N TYR A 228 -19.97 -14.43 -13.70
CA TYR A 228 -19.12 -13.26 -14.00
C TYR A 228 -19.89 -12.24 -14.83
N ARG A 229 -19.83 -10.96 -14.43
CA ARG A 229 -20.47 -9.84 -15.16
C ARG A 229 -19.50 -8.68 -15.32
N THR A 230 -19.23 -8.31 -16.55
CA THR A 230 -18.26 -7.25 -16.88
C THR A 230 -18.67 -5.86 -16.41
N ASN A 231 -19.96 -5.65 -16.10
CA ASN A 231 -20.54 -4.39 -15.63
C ASN A 231 -20.90 -4.42 -14.13
N ARG A 232 -20.34 -5.35 -13.35
CA ARG A 232 -20.62 -5.46 -11.92
C ARG A 232 -19.37 -5.18 -11.10
N VAL A 233 -19.51 -4.36 -10.07
CA VAL A 233 -18.53 -4.18 -9.02
C VAL A 233 -18.96 -4.94 -7.77
N THR A 234 -18.04 -5.72 -7.20
CA THR A 234 -18.22 -6.40 -5.92
C THR A 234 -17.29 -5.74 -4.92
N VAL A 235 -17.84 -5.25 -3.80
CA VAL A 235 -17.10 -4.47 -2.81
C VAL A 235 -16.99 -5.19 -1.47
N SER A 236 -15.88 -4.93 -0.75
CA SER A 236 -15.79 -5.18 0.69
C SER A 236 -15.90 -3.85 1.42
N ILE A 237 -16.67 -3.86 2.52
CA ILE A 237 -16.98 -2.69 3.33
C ILE A 237 -16.45 -2.92 4.74
N GLU A 238 -15.75 -1.94 5.29
CA GLU A 238 -15.29 -1.94 6.68
C GLU A 238 -15.64 -0.61 7.32
N SER A 239 -16.35 -0.64 8.45
CA SER A 239 -16.79 0.56 9.17
C SER A 239 -17.54 1.57 8.28
N GLY A 240 -18.33 1.07 7.32
CA GLY A 240 -19.11 1.90 6.39
C GLY A 240 -18.34 2.48 5.21
N PHE A 241 -17.07 2.10 4.99
CA PHE A 241 -16.26 2.55 3.86
C PHE A 241 -15.82 1.38 2.98
N ILE A 242 -15.66 1.66 1.68
CA ILE A 242 -15.18 0.67 0.71
C ILE A 242 -13.68 0.46 0.89
N THR A 243 -13.27 -0.77 1.18
CA THR A 243 -11.86 -1.16 1.36
C THR A 243 -11.31 -1.99 0.22
N LYS A 244 -12.18 -2.78 -0.46
CA LYS A 244 -11.82 -3.56 -1.64
C LYS A 244 -12.89 -3.46 -2.70
N VAL A 245 -12.47 -3.58 -3.96
CA VAL A 245 -13.38 -3.67 -5.12
C VAL A 245 -12.81 -4.68 -6.10
N SER A 246 -13.68 -5.49 -6.69
CA SER A 246 -13.37 -6.36 -7.83
C SER A 246 -14.45 -6.22 -8.90
N VAL A 247 -14.09 -6.51 -10.15
CA VAL A 247 -15.04 -6.59 -11.27
C VAL A 247 -15.49 -8.03 -11.46
N GLY A 248 -16.82 -8.24 -11.58
CA GLY A 248 -17.37 -9.57 -11.82
C GLY A 248 -18.40 -10.07 -10.82
#